data_5ba33e7442718cbc9e7f23354d46de60
#
_entry.id   5ba33e7442718cbc9e7f23354d46de60
#
_cell.length_a   1.000
_cell.length_b   1.000
_cell.length_c   1.000
_cell.angle_alpha   90.00
_cell.angle_beta   90.00
_cell.angle_gamma   90.00
#
_symmetry.space_group_name_H-M   'P 1'
#
loop_
_entity.id
_entity.type
_entity.pdbx_description
1 polymer ?
#
loop_
_entity_poly.entity_id
_entity_poly.type
_entity_poly.pdbx_seq_one_letter_code
_entity_poly.pdbx_strand_id
1 'polypeptide(L)'
;MKNNKSEFLQYALDLFNPLGRLTSKTLFGGNAILKNNITFAMVFDGSIYLKTNKDTVKKYLDLDSKPLSYKKNNKTINLRYYEIPIEVIDDEDQLMQWAIEAYEIN
;
A
#
# COMPACT_ATOMS: atom_id res chain seq x y z
N MET A 1 -0.36 26.91 -1.98
CA MET A 1 0.22 26.09 -0.91
C MET A 1 0.27 24.64 -1.32
N LYS A 2 1.36 23.98 -1.04
CA LYS A 2 1.49 22.59 -1.42
C LYS A 2 0.67 21.66 -0.55
N ASN A 3 0.15 20.64 -1.17
CA ASN A 3 -0.60 19.59 -0.49
C ASN A 3 0.34 18.43 -0.22
N ASN A 4 0.75 18.24 1.04
CA ASN A 4 1.68 17.18 1.42
C ASN A 4 1.15 15.79 1.04
N LYS A 5 -0.18 15.61 1.06
CA LYS A 5 -0.79 14.35 0.65
C LYS A 5 -0.55 14.06 -0.82
N SER A 6 -0.65 15.09 -1.67
CA SER A 6 -0.37 14.94 -3.11
C SER A 6 1.08 14.60 -3.36
N GLU A 7 1.99 15.22 -2.62
CA GLU A 7 3.40 14.95 -2.77
C GLU A 7 3.75 13.52 -2.35
N PHE A 8 3.16 13.06 -1.25
CA PHE A 8 3.41 11.70 -0.79
C PHE A 8 2.81 10.67 -1.74
N LEU A 9 1.62 10.93 -2.27
CA LEU A 9 1.01 10.06 -3.28
C LEU A 9 1.91 9.97 -4.50
N GLN A 10 2.44 11.10 -4.96
CA GLN A 10 3.34 11.10 -6.12
C GLN A 10 4.59 10.28 -5.83
N TYR A 11 5.15 10.40 -4.64
CA TYR A 11 6.30 9.60 -4.22
C TYR A 11 5.97 8.11 -4.30
N ALA A 12 4.80 7.71 -3.81
CA ALA A 12 4.39 6.30 -3.84
C ALA A 12 4.22 5.82 -5.29
N LEU A 13 3.60 6.64 -6.14
CA LEU A 13 3.43 6.28 -7.55
C LEU A 13 4.78 6.11 -8.23
N ASP A 14 5.75 6.97 -7.88
CA ASP A 14 7.09 6.89 -8.45
C ASP A 14 7.79 5.59 -8.02
N LEU A 15 7.61 5.18 -6.77
CA LEU A 15 8.18 3.92 -6.28
C LEU A 15 7.70 2.72 -7.08
N PHE A 16 6.42 2.73 -7.46
CA PHE A 16 5.82 1.61 -8.20
C PHE A 16 5.89 1.78 -9.71
N ASN A 17 6.52 2.84 -10.18
CA ASN A 17 6.57 3.17 -11.61
C ASN A 17 7.04 2.00 -12.49
N PRO A 18 8.01 1.16 -12.07
CA PRO A 18 8.44 0.03 -12.90
C PRO A 18 7.33 -0.99 -13.21
N LEU A 19 6.20 -0.94 -12.48
CA LEU A 19 5.07 -1.83 -12.78
C LEU A 19 4.31 -1.41 -14.04
N GLY A 20 4.54 -0.21 -14.56
CA GLY A 20 3.85 0.31 -15.72
C GLY A 20 2.86 1.40 -15.37
N ARG A 21 1.80 1.53 -16.15
CA ARG A 21 0.81 2.58 -15.95
C ARG A 21 -0.01 2.35 -14.70
N LEU A 22 -0.07 3.35 -13.85
CA LEU A 22 -0.82 3.30 -12.60
C LEU A 22 -1.85 4.42 -12.56
N THR A 23 -2.94 4.18 -11.84
CA THR A 23 -3.93 5.20 -11.54
C THR A 23 -4.15 5.23 -10.03
N SER A 24 -4.84 6.25 -9.55
CA SER A 24 -5.15 6.36 -8.14
C SER A 24 -6.54 6.92 -7.96
N LYS A 25 -7.13 6.66 -6.80
CA LYS A 25 -8.41 7.25 -6.42
C LYS A 25 -8.47 7.42 -4.91
N THR A 26 -9.27 8.38 -4.47
CA THR A 26 -9.46 8.63 -3.04
C THR A 26 -10.27 7.51 -2.41
N LEU A 27 -9.83 7.01 -1.27
CA LEU A 27 -10.49 5.92 -0.58
C LEU A 27 -10.11 5.95 0.90
N PHE A 28 -11.09 5.88 1.80
CA PHE A 28 -10.89 5.82 3.25
C PHE A 28 -10.03 6.97 3.80
N GLY A 29 -10.12 8.16 3.20
CA GLY A 29 -9.31 9.29 3.64
C GLY A 29 -7.87 9.26 3.16
N GLY A 30 -7.52 8.26 2.35
CA GLY A 30 -6.21 8.16 1.70
C GLY A 30 -6.39 7.97 0.21
N ASN A 31 -5.46 7.26 -0.39
CA ASN A 31 -5.50 7.00 -1.83
C ASN A 31 -5.25 5.53 -2.10
N ALA A 32 -6.04 4.96 -3.01
CA ALA A 32 -5.77 3.63 -3.55
C ALA A 32 -4.91 3.78 -4.79
N ILE A 33 -3.98 2.86 -4.98
CA ILE A 33 -3.17 2.80 -6.20
C ILE A 33 -3.59 1.55 -6.96
N LEU A 34 -3.86 1.73 -8.26
CA LEU A 34 -4.40 0.67 -9.10
C LEU A 34 -3.54 0.45 -10.33
N LYS A 35 -3.50 -0.80 -10.76
CA LYS A 35 -2.94 -1.20 -12.04
C LYS A 35 -4.02 -1.99 -12.76
N ASN A 36 -4.36 -1.58 -14.00
CA ASN A 36 -5.44 -2.21 -14.77
C ASN A 36 -6.74 -2.28 -13.96
N ASN A 37 -7.06 -1.19 -13.26
CA ASN A 37 -8.26 -1.06 -12.43
C ASN A 37 -8.29 -2.00 -11.23
N ILE A 38 -7.17 -2.63 -10.89
CA ILE A 38 -7.07 -3.50 -9.72
C ILE A 38 -6.27 -2.80 -8.65
N THR A 39 -6.89 -2.56 -7.51
CA THR A 39 -6.22 -1.94 -6.36
C THR A 39 -5.23 -2.92 -5.76
N PHE A 40 -3.97 -2.52 -5.62
CA PHE A 40 -2.96 -3.36 -5.00
C PHE A 40 -2.26 -2.68 -3.84
N ALA A 41 -2.39 -1.37 -3.71
CA ALA A 41 -1.71 -0.61 -2.67
C ALA A 41 -2.61 0.52 -2.17
N MET A 42 -2.32 0.99 -0.97
CA MET A 42 -2.99 2.12 -0.35
C MET A 42 -1.96 3.06 0.20
N VAL A 43 -2.26 4.34 0.14
CA VAL A 43 -1.45 5.38 0.77
C VAL A 43 -2.34 6.06 1.80
N PHE A 44 -1.88 6.11 3.03
CA PHE A 44 -2.66 6.70 4.11
C PHE A 44 -1.72 7.26 5.18
N ASP A 45 -1.95 8.50 5.57
CA ASP A 45 -1.26 9.14 6.70
C ASP A 45 0.27 8.97 6.64
N GLY A 46 0.85 9.15 5.46
CA GLY A 46 2.29 9.11 5.28
C GLY A 46 2.90 7.73 5.23
N SER A 47 2.09 6.69 5.05
CA SER A 47 2.57 5.33 4.92
C SER A 47 2.00 4.67 3.67
N ILE A 48 2.70 3.66 3.19
CA ILE A 48 2.31 2.90 2.00
C ILE A 48 2.04 1.47 2.41
N TYR A 49 0.90 0.94 1.98
CA TYR A 49 0.43 -0.39 2.35
C TYR A 49 0.22 -1.24 1.11
N LEU A 50 0.48 -2.52 1.20
CA LEU A 50 0.20 -3.47 0.12
C LEU A 50 -0.88 -4.45 0.53
N LYS A 51 -1.65 -4.88 -0.45
CA LYS A 51 -2.72 -5.85 -0.25
C LYS A 51 -2.13 -7.20 0.13
N THR A 52 -2.78 -7.88 1.08
CA THR A 52 -2.32 -9.19 1.56
C THR A 52 -3.46 -10.19 1.55
N ASN A 53 -3.09 -11.46 1.65
CA ASN A 53 -4.02 -12.54 1.96
C ASN A 53 -3.43 -13.37 3.10
N LYS A 54 -4.08 -14.47 3.44
CA LYS A 54 -3.66 -15.28 4.58
C LYS A 54 -2.25 -15.85 4.43
N ASP A 55 -1.79 -16.02 3.20
CA ASP A 55 -0.45 -16.56 2.93
C ASP A 55 0.60 -15.47 2.88
N THR A 56 0.31 -14.38 2.17
CA THR A 56 1.30 -13.32 1.98
C THR A 56 1.49 -12.46 3.22
N VAL A 57 0.52 -12.44 4.14
CA VAL A 57 0.62 -11.60 5.33
C VAL A 57 1.74 -12.04 6.27
N LYS A 58 2.15 -13.29 6.20
CA LYS A 58 3.13 -13.85 7.17
C LYS A 58 4.43 -13.08 7.19
N LYS A 59 4.97 -12.72 6.02
CA LYS A 59 6.23 -12.00 5.96
C LYS A 59 6.12 -10.58 6.50
N TYR A 60 4.92 -9.98 6.40
CA TYR A 60 4.67 -8.67 7.00
C TYR A 60 4.69 -8.77 8.52
N LEU A 61 4.02 -9.79 9.04
CA LEU A 61 3.96 -10.01 10.50
C LEU A 61 5.34 -10.33 11.07
N ASP A 62 6.16 -11.06 10.33
CA ASP A 62 7.52 -11.39 10.76
C ASP A 62 8.39 -10.14 10.89
N LEU A 63 8.05 -9.06 10.18
CA LEU A 63 8.77 -7.79 10.23
C LEU A 63 8.04 -6.76 11.09
N ASP A 64 7.09 -7.20 11.90
CA ASP A 64 6.31 -6.35 12.82
C ASP A 64 5.53 -5.25 12.09
N SER A 65 5.12 -5.51 10.85
CA SER A 65 4.34 -4.55 10.09
C SER A 65 2.92 -4.45 10.65
N LYS A 66 2.31 -3.29 10.45
CA LYS A 66 0.96 -2.99 10.96
C LYS A 66 -0.05 -2.97 9.84
N PRO A 67 -1.28 -3.41 10.10
CA PRO A 67 -2.35 -3.30 9.11
C PRO A 67 -2.85 -1.86 9.00
N LEU A 68 -3.38 -1.53 7.84
CA LEU A 68 -4.14 -0.30 7.67
C LEU A 68 -5.46 -0.49 8.44
N SER A 69 -5.77 0.45 9.32
CA SER A 69 -6.98 0.35 10.11
C SER A 69 -7.68 1.68 10.19
N TYR A 70 -8.98 1.62 10.47
CA TYR A 70 -9.78 2.82 10.68
C TYR A 70 -10.82 2.53 11.76
N LYS A 71 -11.40 3.59 12.31
CA LYS A 71 -12.42 3.45 13.35
C LYS A 71 -13.81 3.65 12.77
N LYS A 72 -14.72 2.79 13.18
CA LYS A 72 -16.11 2.88 12.81
C LYS A 72 -16.94 2.50 14.04
N ASN A 73 -17.80 3.43 14.51
CA ASN A 73 -18.67 3.19 15.68
C ASN A 73 -17.87 2.70 16.90
N ASN A 74 -16.74 3.35 17.18
CA ASN A 74 -15.87 3.05 18.31
C ASN A 74 -15.15 1.70 18.20
N LYS A 75 -15.22 1.06 17.02
CA LYS A 75 -14.50 -0.18 16.76
C LYS A 75 -13.34 0.08 15.81
N THR A 76 -12.25 -0.63 16.02
CA THR A 76 -11.12 -0.59 15.09
C THR A 76 -11.31 -1.67 14.05
N ILE A 77 -11.34 -1.26 12.78
CA ILE A 77 -11.46 -2.19 11.65
C ILE A 77 -10.10 -2.30 10.99
N ASN A 78 -9.57 -3.52 10.92
CA ASN A 78 -8.30 -3.77 10.25
C ASN A 78 -8.56 -4.26 8.85
N LEU A 79 -7.91 -3.64 7.87
CA LEU A 79 -7.99 -4.04 6.48
C LEU A 79 -6.89 -5.05 6.18
N ARG A 80 -7.00 -5.73 5.04
CA ARG A 80 -5.98 -6.70 4.61
C ARG A 80 -4.87 -6.01 3.82
N TYR A 81 -4.50 -4.82 4.23
CA TYR A 81 -3.39 -4.05 3.67
C TYR A 81 -2.41 -3.82 4.80
N TYR A 82 -1.15 -4.13 4.56
CA TYR A 82 -0.11 -4.00 5.57
C TYR A 82 0.97 -3.03 5.12
N GLU A 83 1.47 -2.25 6.07
CA GLU A 83 2.51 -1.27 5.79
C GLU A 83 3.75 -1.96 5.26
N ILE A 84 4.35 -1.37 4.21
CA ILE A 84 5.57 -1.91 3.63
C ILE A 84 6.72 -1.56 4.57
N PRO A 85 7.49 -2.56 5.05
CA PRO A 85 8.66 -2.29 5.88
C PRO A 85 9.66 -1.41 5.15
N ILE A 86 10.37 -0.56 5.90
CA ILE A 86 11.33 0.36 5.30
C ILE A 86 12.43 -0.37 4.53
N GLU A 87 12.87 -1.52 5.02
CA GLU A 87 13.91 -2.28 4.33
C GLU A 87 13.44 -2.79 2.97
N VAL A 88 12.13 -3.00 2.79
CA VAL A 88 11.58 -3.38 1.49
C VAL A 88 11.45 -2.15 0.58
N ILE A 89 11.05 -1.01 1.14
CA ILE A 89 10.99 0.24 0.39
C ILE A 89 12.36 0.60 -0.18
N ASP A 90 13.41 0.33 0.58
CA ASP A 90 14.78 0.68 0.19
C ASP A 90 15.41 -0.32 -0.77
N ASP A 91 14.72 -1.42 -1.06
CA ASP A 91 15.22 -2.47 -1.97
C ASP A 91 14.26 -2.57 -3.16
N GLU A 92 14.64 -1.94 -4.28
CA GLU A 92 13.77 -1.84 -5.44
C GLU A 92 13.28 -3.20 -5.94
N ASP A 93 14.17 -4.17 -6.02
CA ASP A 93 13.78 -5.49 -6.53
C ASP A 93 12.78 -6.17 -5.60
N GLN A 94 13.02 -6.10 -4.30
CA GLN A 94 12.11 -6.70 -3.33
C GLN A 94 10.78 -5.98 -3.32
N LEU A 95 10.81 -4.65 -3.39
CA LEU A 95 9.58 -3.86 -3.43
C LEU A 95 8.72 -4.27 -4.63
N MET A 96 9.34 -4.45 -5.80
CA MET A 96 8.59 -4.85 -6.99
C MET A 96 8.00 -6.26 -6.83
N GLN A 97 8.75 -7.18 -6.24
CA GLN A 97 8.24 -8.54 -5.99
C GLN A 97 7.01 -8.49 -5.09
N TRP A 98 7.08 -7.71 -4.01
CA TRP A 98 5.96 -7.61 -3.07
C TRP A 98 4.76 -6.90 -3.71
N ALA A 99 5.01 -5.89 -4.53
CA ALA A 99 3.94 -5.17 -5.22
C ALA A 99 3.23 -6.04 -6.25
N ILE A 100 4.00 -6.81 -7.03
CA ILE A 100 3.42 -7.72 -8.01
C ILE A 100 2.58 -8.79 -7.31
N GLU A 101 3.08 -9.31 -6.21
CA GLU A 101 2.34 -10.29 -5.42
C GLU A 101 1.01 -9.71 -4.95
N ALA A 102 1.03 -8.46 -4.45
CA ALA A 102 -0.19 -7.79 -4.01
C ALA A 102 -1.17 -7.60 -5.16
N TYR A 103 -0.66 -7.23 -6.33
CA TYR A 103 -1.48 -7.03 -7.52
C TYR A 103 -2.17 -8.34 -7.96
N GLU A 104 -1.50 -9.47 -7.76
CA GLU A 104 -2.01 -10.77 -8.22
C GLU A 104 -3.02 -11.41 -7.26
N ILE A 105 -3.27 -10.81 -6.12
CA ILE A 105 -4.27 -11.29 -5.18
C ILE A 105 -5.66 -10.97 -5.70
N ASN A 106 -6.50 -11.97 -5.78
CA ASN A 106 -7.90 -11.80 -6.21
C ASN A 106 -8.85 -11.73 -5.03
#